data_574e890b509a4006627190d0c546baf6
#
_entry.id   574e890b509a4006627190d0c546baf6
#
_cell.length_a   1.000
_cell.length_b   1.000
_cell.length_c   1.000
_cell.angle_alpha   90.00
_cell.angle_beta   90.00
_cell.angle_gamma   90.00
#
_symmetry.space_group_name_H-M   'P 1'
#
loop_
_entity.id
_entity.type
_entity.pdbx_description
1 polymer ?
#
loop_
_entity_poly.entity_id
_entity_poly.type
_entity_poly.pdbx_seq_one_letter_code
_entity_poly.pdbx_strand_id
1 'polypeptide(L)'
;MTEESKFLEKFYQNIQNKIPGDYVACRVGRKGKPFVAQVNLDDFLPKLFGHSYFNVENIPLTEKILEKNGWRQNEEDSTHWEHPDVGFNIKSYGSEEHPLQVSVSGQVVPLVHVHQLQQILRFCGYIEMALSINVGESDVKNIEFSAPYKES
;
A
#
# COMPACT_ATOMS: atom_id res chain seq x y z
N MET A 1 -6.89 -26.21 -10.21
CA MET A 1 -7.08 -25.33 -9.04
C MET A 1 -8.48 -24.72 -9.07
N THR A 2 -9.20 -24.82 -7.98
CA THR A 2 -10.56 -24.25 -7.87
C THR A 2 -10.51 -22.73 -7.76
N GLU A 3 -11.64 -22.06 -8.02
CA GLU A 3 -11.73 -20.61 -7.82
C GLU A 3 -11.51 -20.22 -6.36
N GLU A 4 -12.03 -21.01 -5.42
CA GLU A 4 -11.80 -20.82 -4.00
C GLU A 4 -10.31 -20.86 -3.66
N SER A 5 -9.59 -21.87 -4.17
CA SER A 5 -8.16 -22.01 -3.91
C SER A 5 -7.37 -20.82 -4.49
N LYS A 6 -7.72 -20.36 -5.69
CA LYS A 6 -7.06 -19.21 -6.29
C LYS A 6 -7.31 -17.93 -5.49
N PHE A 7 -8.55 -17.74 -5.05
CA PHE A 7 -8.90 -16.57 -4.24
C PHE A 7 -8.12 -16.55 -2.92
N LEU A 8 -8.10 -17.68 -2.20
CA LEU A 8 -7.40 -17.79 -0.92
C LEU A 8 -5.90 -17.58 -1.10
N GLU A 9 -5.31 -18.18 -2.14
CA GLU A 9 -3.90 -18.01 -2.42
C GLU A 9 -3.55 -16.54 -2.63
N LYS A 10 -4.32 -15.83 -3.46
CA LYS A 10 -4.09 -14.42 -3.70
C LYS A 10 -4.31 -13.58 -2.44
N PHE A 11 -5.34 -13.89 -1.67
CA PHE A 11 -5.60 -13.21 -0.40
C PHE A 11 -4.39 -13.34 0.53
N TYR A 12 -3.88 -14.56 0.70
CA TYR A 12 -2.70 -14.78 1.53
C TYR A 12 -1.47 -14.05 1.00
N GLN A 13 -1.26 -14.04 -0.32
CA GLN A 13 -0.15 -13.31 -0.92
C GLN A 13 -0.26 -11.81 -0.63
N ASN A 14 -1.46 -11.25 -0.67
CA ASN A 14 -1.67 -9.83 -0.46
C ASN A 14 -1.48 -9.41 1.00
N ILE A 15 -1.62 -10.30 1.97
CA ILE A 15 -1.42 -9.98 3.38
C ILE A 15 -0.09 -10.50 3.94
N GLN A 16 0.54 -11.47 3.27
CA GLN A 16 1.71 -12.19 3.77
C GLN A 16 2.92 -11.29 4.05
N ASN A 17 3.13 -10.28 3.22
CA ASN A 17 4.27 -9.38 3.32
C ASN A 17 3.97 -8.11 4.11
N LYS A 18 2.86 -8.11 4.85
CA LYS A 18 2.43 -6.95 5.60
C LYS A 18 2.50 -7.22 7.10
N ILE A 19 2.67 -6.17 7.85
CA ILE A 19 2.68 -6.21 9.31
C ILE A 19 1.55 -5.34 9.83
N PRO A 20 1.11 -5.54 11.08
CA PRO A 20 0.05 -4.70 11.66
C PRO A 20 0.36 -3.21 11.52
N GLY A 21 -0.64 -2.45 11.08
CA GLY A 21 -0.50 -1.03 10.80
C GLY A 21 -0.28 -0.67 9.33
N ASP A 22 0.08 -1.65 8.48
CA ASP A 22 0.18 -1.40 7.03
C ASP A 22 -1.19 -1.15 6.44
N TYR A 23 -1.27 -0.24 5.46
CA TYR A 23 -2.51 0.09 4.79
C TYR A 23 -2.71 -0.74 3.53
N VAL A 24 -3.93 -1.16 3.31
CA VAL A 24 -4.35 -1.92 2.13
C VAL A 24 -5.69 -1.39 1.63
N ALA A 25 -5.98 -1.68 0.37
CA ALA A 25 -7.30 -1.42 -0.21
C ALA A 25 -8.17 -2.66 -0.03
N CYS A 26 -9.41 -2.44 0.36
CA CYS A 26 -10.37 -3.50 0.60
C CYS A 26 -11.66 -3.26 -0.15
N ARG A 27 -12.36 -4.35 -0.47
CA ARG A 27 -13.71 -4.28 -1.06
C ARG A 27 -14.49 -5.50 -0.62
N VAL A 28 -15.75 -5.30 -0.29
CA VAL A 28 -16.70 -6.38 0.02
C VAL A 28 -17.62 -6.56 -1.17
N GLY A 29 -17.57 -7.72 -1.83
CA GLY A 29 -18.34 -8.00 -3.02
C GLY A 29 -17.86 -7.24 -4.25
N ARG A 30 -18.47 -7.50 -5.42
CA ARG A 30 -18.10 -6.81 -6.67
C ARG A 30 -18.61 -5.39 -6.75
N LYS A 31 -19.73 -5.11 -6.08
CA LYS A 31 -20.39 -3.81 -6.14
C LYS A 31 -20.00 -2.90 -4.97
N GLY A 32 -19.25 -3.41 -4.01
CA GLY A 32 -18.79 -2.62 -2.88
C GLY A 32 -17.83 -1.54 -3.32
N LYS A 33 -17.86 -0.40 -2.63
CA LYS A 33 -16.87 0.66 -2.85
C LYS A 33 -15.56 0.27 -2.23
N PRO A 34 -14.43 0.49 -2.91
CA PRO A 34 -13.12 0.31 -2.30
C PRO A 34 -12.94 1.24 -1.09
N PHE A 35 -12.29 0.73 -0.07
CA PHE A 35 -11.95 1.53 1.11
C PHE A 35 -10.56 1.15 1.60
N VAL A 36 -9.97 2.04 2.41
CA VAL A 36 -8.65 1.82 3.00
C VAL A 36 -8.81 1.21 4.37
N ALA A 37 -8.01 0.20 4.68
CA ALA A 37 -7.96 -0.41 6.00
C ALA A 37 -6.52 -0.65 6.42
N GLN A 38 -6.26 -0.63 7.72
CA GLN A 38 -4.97 -1.06 8.26
C GLN A 38 -5.01 -2.56 8.54
N VAL A 39 -3.90 -3.23 8.22
CA VAL A 39 -3.76 -4.65 8.55
C VAL A 39 -3.80 -4.79 10.07
N ASN A 40 -4.71 -5.63 10.56
CA ASN A 40 -4.94 -5.85 11.97
C ASN A 40 -5.47 -7.27 12.12
N LEU A 41 -4.83 -8.07 12.93
CA LEU A 41 -5.22 -9.46 13.13
C LEU A 41 -6.65 -9.59 13.65
N ASP A 42 -7.08 -8.64 14.49
CA ASP A 42 -8.42 -8.66 15.05
C ASP A 42 -9.50 -8.40 14.01
N ASP A 43 -9.19 -7.58 12.98
CA ASP A 43 -10.15 -7.26 11.93
C ASP A 43 -10.06 -8.22 10.74
N PHE A 44 -8.86 -8.60 10.34
CA PHE A 44 -8.67 -9.39 9.13
C PHE A 44 -9.05 -10.85 9.31
N LEU A 45 -8.70 -11.47 10.44
CA LEU A 45 -9.03 -12.88 10.66
C LEU A 45 -10.53 -13.13 10.70
N PRO A 46 -11.35 -12.35 11.43
CA PRO A 46 -12.79 -12.53 11.38
C PRO A 46 -13.38 -12.34 9.99
N LYS A 47 -12.87 -11.36 9.23
CA LYS A 47 -13.33 -11.11 7.86
C LYS A 47 -12.95 -12.23 6.90
N LEU A 48 -11.75 -12.79 7.05
CA LEU A 48 -11.30 -13.92 6.26
C LEU A 48 -12.23 -15.12 6.43
N PHE A 49 -12.63 -15.42 7.67
CA PHE A 49 -13.49 -16.57 7.96
C PHE A 49 -14.97 -16.29 7.81
N GLY A 50 -15.37 -14.99 7.89
CA GLY A 50 -16.78 -14.59 7.84
C GLY A 50 -17.30 -14.21 6.48
N HIS A 51 -16.41 -13.82 5.54
CA HIS A 51 -16.82 -13.28 4.24
C HIS A 51 -15.96 -13.80 3.10
N SER A 52 -16.52 -14.70 2.29
CA SER A 52 -15.84 -15.22 1.11
C SER A 52 -15.74 -14.22 -0.04
N TYR A 53 -16.37 -13.07 0.05
CA TYR A 53 -16.30 -12.00 -0.94
C TYR A 53 -15.57 -10.76 -0.43
N PHE A 54 -14.85 -10.89 0.68
CA PHE A 54 -13.94 -9.83 1.16
C PHE A 54 -12.63 -9.92 0.37
N ASN A 55 -12.24 -8.83 -0.26
CA ASN A 55 -11.05 -8.80 -1.11
C ASN A 55 -10.08 -7.73 -0.65
N VAL A 56 -8.78 -8.01 -0.79
CA VAL A 56 -7.68 -7.14 -0.37
C VAL A 56 -6.71 -6.96 -1.52
N GLU A 57 -6.33 -5.73 -1.79
CA GLU A 57 -5.29 -5.40 -2.78
C GLU A 57 -4.29 -4.41 -2.20
N ASN A 58 -3.09 -4.41 -2.76
CA ASN A 58 -2.07 -3.44 -2.39
C ASN A 58 -2.43 -2.06 -2.93
N ILE A 59 -2.10 -1.01 -2.19
CA ILE A 59 -2.31 0.36 -2.64
C ILE A 59 -1.05 0.83 -3.36
N PRO A 60 -1.13 1.20 -4.66
CA PRO A 60 0.04 1.73 -5.37
C PRO A 60 0.52 3.03 -4.72
N LEU A 61 1.83 3.16 -4.56
CA LEU A 61 2.43 4.41 -4.10
C LEU A 61 2.60 5.34 -5.29
N THR A 62 2.05 6.53 -5.17
CA THR A 62 2.09 7.55 -6.23
C THR A 62 2.68 8.85 -5.71
N GLU A 63 3.11 9.73 -6.63
CA GLU A 63 3.58 11.06 -6.25
C GLU A 63 2.49 11.86 -5.53
N LYS A 64 1.23 11.66 -5.92
CA LYS A 64 0.09 12.31 -5.26
C LYS A 64 0.02 11.90 -3.79
N ILE A 65 0.22 10.63 -3.48
CA ILE A 65 0.22 10.16 -2.09
C ILE A 65 1.42 10.74 -1.34
N LEU A 66 2.59 10.81 -1.97
CA LEU A 66 3.75 11.46 -1.37
C LEU A 66 3.43 12.92 -1.02
N GLU A 67 2.87 13.66 -1.98
CA GLU A 67 2.56 15.08 -1.79
C GLU A 67 1.61 15.30 -0.61
N LYS A 68 0.54 14.52 -0.52
CA LYS A 68 -0.43 14.68 0.57
C LYS A 68 0.12 14.25 1.93
N ASN A 69 1.27 13.56 1.96
CA ASN A 69 1.96 13.17 3.18
C ASN A 69 3.17 14.04 3.52
N GLY A 70 3.27 15.20 2.89
CA GLY A 70 4.30 16.18 3.23
C GLY A 70 5.59 16.09 2.43
N TRP A 71 5.65 15.17 1.47
CA TRP A 71 6.80 15.08 0.58
C TRP A 71 6.70 16.15 -0.49
N ARG A 72 7.85 16.72 -0.89
CA ARG A 72 7.92 17.77 -1.93
C ARG A 72 9.07 17.46 -2.88
N GLN A 73 8.86 17.77 -4.15
CA GLN A 73 9.93 17.67 -5.15
C GLN A 73 11.01 18.69 -4.83
N ASN A 74 12.26 18.28 -5.01
CA ASN A 74 13.40 19.19 -4.92
C ASN A 74 13.33 20.19 -6.08
N GLU A 75 13.56 21.49 -5.80
CA GLU A 75 13.48 22.54 -6.81
C GLU A 75 14.56 22.44 -7.87
N GLU A 76 15.74 21.93 -7.50
CA GLU A 76 16.87 21.78 -8.41
C GLU A 76 16.88 20.45 -9.14
N ASP A 77 16.27 19.41 -8.55
CA ASP A 77 16.22 18.07 -9.13
C ASP A 77 14.83 17.48 -8.92
N SER A 78 14.00 17.54 -9.96
CA SER A 78 12.61 17.06 -9.91
C SER A 78 12.48 15.54 -9.74
N THR A 79 13.58 14.79 -9.84
CA THR A 79 13.56 13.35 -9.59
C THR A 79 13.62 13.02 -8.11
N HIS A 80 13.97 13.98 -7.25
CA HIS A 80 14.07 13.76 -5.82
C HIS A 80 12.88 14.33 -5.07
N TRP A 81 12.27 13.51 -4.24
CA TRP A 81 11.22 13.90 -3.31
C TRP A 81 11.78 13.86 -1.90
N GLU A 82 11.53 14.92 -1.14
CA GLU A 82 12.08 15.15 0.19
C GLU A 82 10.98 15.40 1.20
N HIS A 83 11.22 15.01 2.44
CA HIS A 83 10.34 15.32 3.56
C HIS A 83 11.19 15.94 4.67
N PRO A 84 10.73 17.05 5.30
CA PRO A 84 11.54 17.77 6.29
C PRO A 84 11.90 16.95 7.52
N ASP A 85 11.09 15.96 7.87
CA ASP A 85 11.29 15.15 9.07
C ASP A 85 11.94 13.79 8.79
N VAL A 86 12.28 13.51 7.52
CA VAL A 86 12.80 12.21 7.11
C VAL A 86 14.21 12.37 6.53
N GLY A 87 15.13 11.54 6.98
CA GLY A 87 16.53 11.62 6.58
C GLY A 87 16.88 10.96 5.25
N PHE A 88 15.91 10.40 4.53
CA PHE A 88 16.15 9.83 3.20
C PHE A 88 15.26 10.49 2.16
N ASN A 89 15.66 10.39 0.89
CA ASN A 89 14.91 10.93 -0.22
C ASN A 89 14.29 9.80 -1.04
N ILE A 90 13.14 10.08 -1.67
CA ILE A 90 12.50 9.15 -2.60
C ILE A 90 12.79 9.65 -4.00
N LYS A 91 13.22 8.74 -4.87
CA LYS A 91 13.52 9.06 -6.26
C LYS A 91 12.35 8.65 -7.15
N SER A 92 11.96 9.56 -8.04
CA SER A 92 10.89 9.34 -9.01
C SER A 92 11.34 9.82 -10.37
N TYR A 93 11.15 8.98 -11.38
CA TYR A 93 11.45 9.35 -12.78
C TYR A 93 10.23 9.87 -13.53
N GLY A 94 9.09 10.00 -12.83
CA GLY A 94 7.86 10.51 -13.46
C GLY A 94 7.21 9.56 -14.45
N SER A 95 7.61 8.29 -14.46
CA SER A 95 7.12 7.27 -15.38
C SER A 95 6.51 6.10 -14.61
N GLU A 96 5.37 5.61 -15.08
CA GLU A 96 4.74 4.43 -14.50
C GLU A 96 5.58 3.15 -14.69
N GLU A 97 6.46 3.14 -15.70
CA GLU A 97 7.35 2.01 -15.96
C GLU A 97 8.47 1.90 -14.92
N HIS A 98 8.77 2.99 -14.23
CA HIS A 98 9.83 3.05 -13.24
C HIS A 98 9.22 3.32 -11.87
N PRO A 99 9.24 2.37 -10.94
CA PRO A 99 8.69 2.60 -9.60
C PRO A 99 9.50 3.65 -8.85
N LEU A 100 8.85 4.27 -7.89
CA LEU A 100 9.54 5.10 -6.93
C LEU A 100 10.62 4.26 -6.24
N GLN A 101 11.71 4.89 -5.83
CA GLN A 101 12.85 4.19 -5.24
C GLN A 101 13.38 4.94 -4.03
N VAL A 102 13.95 4.19 -3.10
CA VAL A 102 14.69 4.76 -1.98
C VAL A 102 16.03 4.03 -1.88
N SER A 103 17.07 4.77 -1.47
CA SER A 103 18.37 4.17 -1.19
C SER A 103 18.53 4.07 0.32
N VAL A 104 18.69 2.85 0.82
CA VAL A 104 18.88 2.58 2.25
C VAL A 104 20.12 1.71 2.41
N SER A 105 21.07 2.18 3.20
CA SER A 105 22.34 1.46 3.47
C SER A 105 23.06 1.04 2.17
N GLY A 106 23.04 1.92 1.16
CA GLY A 106 23.69 1.68 -0.11
C GLY A 106 22.94 0.79 -1.07
N GLN A 107 21.75 0.33 -0.71
CA GLN A 107 20.91 -0.50 -1.58
C GLN A 107 19.71 0.28 -2.07
N VAL A 108 19.35 0.08 -3.35
CA VAL A 108 18.17 0.67 -3.95
C VAL A 108 16.98 -0.27 -3.71
N VAL A 109 15.94 0.27 -3.10
CA VAL A 109 14.72 -0.49 -2.79
C VAL A 109 13.57 0.13 -3.58
N PRO A 110 12.88 -0.64 -4.44
CA PRO A 110 11.71 -0.11 -5.13
C PRO A 110 10.53 0.07 -4.18
N LEU A 111 9.81 1.17 -4.35
CA LEU A 111 8.63 1.49 -3.57
C LEU A 111 7.41 1.48 -4.50
N VAL A 112 6.87 0.30 -4.74
CA VAL A 112 5.72 0.12 -5.63
C VAL A 112 4.40 0.38 -4.91
N HIS A 113 4.35 0.03 -3.63
CA HIS A 113 3.12 0.09 -2.84
C HIS A 113 3.31 0.89 -1.55
N VAL A 114 2.19 1.41 -1.03
CA VAL A 114 2.19 2.21 0.20
C VAL A 114 2.81 1.45 1.38
N HIS A 115 2.48 0.16 1.54
CA HIS A 115 3.01 -0.60 2.67
C HIS A 115 4.54 -0.74 2.65
N GLN A 116 5.14 -0.70 1.46
CA GLN A 116 6.61 -0.73 1.34
C GLN A 116 7.23 0.54 1.89
N LEU A 117 6.63 1.71 1.61
CA LEU A 117 7.07 2.96 2.23
C LEU A 117 6.90 2.90 3.75
N GLN A 118 5.80 2.37 4.24
CA GLN A 118 5.58 2.23 5.67
C GLN A 118 6.66 1.36 6.32
N GLN A 119 7.03 0.27 5.68
CA GLN A 119 8.07 -0.63 6.20
C GLN A 119 9.44 0.03 6.22
N ILE A 120 9.79 0.79 5.19
CA ILE A 120 11.05 1.55 5.17
C ILE A 120 11.04 2.62 6.27
N LEU A 121 9.94 3.33 6.45
CA LEU A 121 9.82 4.31 7.53
C LEU A 121 10.04 3.67 8.90
N ARG A 122 9.44 2.50 9.15
CA ARG A 122 9.64 1.78 10.41
C ARG A 122 11.09 1.34 10.58
N PHE A 123 11.69 0.80 9.52
CA PHE A 123 13.09 0.38 9.55
C PHE A 123 14.02 1.53 9.92
N CYS A 124 13.71 2.73 9.44
CA CYS A 124 14.51 3.93 9.73
C CYS A 124 14.11 4.63 11.04
N GLY A 125 13.18 4.08 11.81
CA GLY A 125 12.78 4.61 13.10
C GLY A 125 11.62 5.58 13.09
N TYR A 126 10.99 5.83 11.94
CA TYR A 126 9.85 6.75 11.81
C TYR A 126 8.51 6.01 11.98
N ILE A 127 8.34 5.38 13.14
CA ILE A 127 7.21 4.49 13.41
C ILE A 127 5.87 5.20 13.38
N GLU A 128 5.77 6.36 14.03
CA GLU A 128 4.51 7.11 14.07
C GLU A 128 4.10 7.59 12.67
N MET A 129 5.07 8.07 11.89
CA MET A 129 4.81 8.49 10.52
C MET A 129 4.32 7.34 9.66
N ALA A 130 4.92 6.15 9.82
CA ALA A 130 4.51 4.96 9.10
C ALA A 130 3.06 4.58 9.42
N LEU A 131 2.64 4.69 10.69
CA LEU A 131 1.28 4.35 11.12
C LEU A 131 0.24 5.39 10.73
N SER A 132 0.65 6.63 10.44
CA SER A 132 -0.27 7.75 10.16
C SER A 132 -0.22 8.22 8.71
N ILE A 133 0.21 7.38 7.79
CA ILE A 133 0.19 7.70 6.36
C ILE A 133 -1.24 8.10 5.95
N ASN A 134 -1.35 9.22 5.25
CA ASN A 134 -2.64 9.71 4.77
C ASN A 134 -2.96 9.07 3.41
N VAL A 135 -3.86 8.10 3.43
CA VAL A 135 -4.36 7.41 2.23
C VAL A 135 -5.88 7.34 2.37
N GLY A 136 -6.60 7.78 1.35
CA GLY A 136 -8.06 7.86 1.40
C GLY A 136 -8.73 7.12 0.26
N GLU A 137 -10.06 7.23 0.21
CA GLU A 137 -10.87 6.58 -0.82
C GLU A 137 -10.46 6.99 -2.24
N SER A 138 -10.05 8.24 -2.43
CA SER A 138 -9.62 8.72 -3.74
C SER A 138 -8.38 8.00 -4.26
N ASP A 139 -7.57 7.45 -3.36
CA ASP A 139 -6.35 6.74 -3.73
C ASP A 139 -6.61 5.29 -4.12
N VAL A 140 -7.78 4.75 -3.78
CA VAL A 140 -8.10 3.33 -4.00
C VAL A 140 -9.27 3.12 -4.96
N LYS A 141 -9.97 4.17 -5.36
CA LYS A 141 -11.19 4.06 -6.18
C LYS A 141 -11.00 3.39 -7.53
N ASN A 142 -9.79 3.46 -8.09
CA ASN A 142 -9.48 2.90 -9.41
C ASN A 142 -8.66 1.60 -9.34
N ILE A 143 -8.51 1.02 -8.15
CA ILE A 143 -7.78 -0.23 -8.00
C ILE A 143 -8.60 -1.38 -8.57
N GLU A 144 -7.96 -2.22 -9.37
CA GLU A 144 -8.57 -3.44 -9.86
C GLU A 144 -8.48 -4.53 -8.79
N PHE A 145 -9.63 -5.01 -8.36
CA PHE A 145 -9.70 -6.10 -7.40
C PHE A 145 -9.92 -7.41 -8.12
N SER A 146 -9.31 -8.48 -7.59
CA SER A 146 -9.64 -9.82 -8.03
C SER A 146 -11.09 -10.11 -7.71
N ALA A 147 -11.75 -10.90 -8.58
CA ALA A 147 -13.12 -11.31 -8.30
C ALA A 147 -13.15 -12.09 -6.97
N PRO A 148 -14.09 -11.80 -6.07
CA PRO A 148 -14.22 -12.56 -4.84
C PRO A 148 -14.66 -13.99 -5.13
N TYR A 149 -14.34 -14.88 -4.19
CA TYR A 149 -14.70 -16.29 -4.29
C TYR A 149 -16.23 -16.49 -4.44
N LYS A 150 -17.00 -15.72 -3.68
CA LYS A 150 -18.47 -15.70 -3.81
C LYS A 150 -18.94 -14.27 -4.03
N GLU A 151 -20.00 -14.14 -4.83
CA GLU A 151 -20.67 -12.86 -4.98
C GLU A 151 -21.74 -12.69 -3.90
N SER A 152 -21.85 -11.48 -3.40
CA SER A 152 -22.93 -11.12 -2.49
C SER A 152 -24.23 -10.88 -3.25
#